data_e46d29eb4ec3384462ede559f6681070
#
_entry.id   e46d29eb4ec3384462ede559f6681070
#
_cell.length_a   1.000
_cell.length_b   1.000
_cell.length_c   1.000
_cell.angle_alpha   90.00
_cell.angle_beta   90.00
_cell.angle_gamma   90.00
#
_symmetry.space_group_name_H-M   'P 1'
#
loop_
_entity.id
_entity.type
_entity.pdbx_description
1 polymer ?
#
loop_
_entity_poly.entity_id
_entity_poly.type
_entity_poly.pdbx_seq_one_letter_code
_entity_poly.pdbx_strand_id
1 'polypeptide(L)'
;VYKRQVSGILYVLCVLLFGTETVDQIYPLIVHAPLLFVLVLHYKFRILPSLISIFTAYLCCQCSNWMGLFALFVTGQEWCYYVCRILVTIGVFVILCRYVCQTTAMLFAKTDRELLIIGSLPMVYYIFDYATTKFSSLLYTGNKAVPEFLGFAMCLTYLLFLLVYFREYEMKNKAEQYLSLI
;
A
#
# COMPACT_ATOMS: atom_id res chain seq x y z
N VAL A 1 -5.85 20.43 -4.45
CA VAL A 1 -5.26 20.02 -5.73
C VAL A 1 -3.75 20.27 -5.74
N TYR A 2 -3.26 21.45 -5.37
CA TYR A 2 -1.83 21.82 -5.45
C TYR A 2 -0.87 20.96 -4.60
N LYS A 3 -1.31 20.43 -3.47
CA LYS A 3 -0.42 19.70 -2.52
C LYS A 3 -0.02 18.29 -2.97
N ARG A 4 -0.84 17.63 -3.81
CA ARG A 4 -0.50 16.31 -4.38
C ARG A 4 0.54 16.43 -5.51
N GLN A 5 0.57 17.56 -6.19
CA GLN A 5 1.52 17.83 -7.26
C GLN A 5 2.93 18.09 -6.72
N VAL A 6 3.06 18.61 -5.49
CA VAL A 6 4.37 18.92 -4.88
C VAL A 6 5.24 17.65 -4.72
N SER A 7 4.68 16.53 -4.28
CA SER A 7 5.44 15.28 -4.15
C SER A 7 5.91 14.73 -5.48
N GLY A 8 5.09 14.86 -6.54
CA GLY A 8 5.48 14.45 -7.89
C GLY A 8 6.59 15.33 -8.47
N ILE A 9 6.48 16.64 -8.29
CA ILE A 9 7.51 17.61 -8.73
C ILE A 9 8.80 17.37 -7.97
N LEU A 10 8.72 17.17 -6.64
CA LEU A 10 9.89 16.88 -5.81
C LEU A 10 10.59 15.59 -6.26
N TYR A 11 9.82 14.54 -6.55
CA TYR A 11 10.36 13.28 -7.06
C TYR A 11 11.11 13.49 -8.39
N VAL A 12 10.49 14.16 -9.36
CA VAL A 12 11.12 14.45 -10.67
C VAL A 12 12.40 15.29 -10.51
N LEU A 13 12.37 16.32 -9.65
CA LEU A 13 13.53 17.13 -9.34
C LEU A 13 14.67 16.30 -8.73
N CYS A 14 14.35 15.42 -7.78
CA CYS A 14 15.33 14.53 -7.16
C CYS A 14 15.92 13.55 -8.17
N VAL A 15 15.11 12.99 -9.08
CA VAL A 15 15.60 12.11 -10.15
C VAL A 15 16.58 12.84 -11.08
N LEU A 16 16.28 14.09 -11.43
CA LEU A 16 17.16 14.91 -12.28
C LEU A 16 18.48 15.28 -11.60
N LEU A 17 18.48 15.44 -10.26
CA LEU A 17 19.66 15.84 -9.50
C LEU A 17 20.54 14.66 -9.07
N PHE A 18 19.95 13.56 -8.66
CA PHE A 18 20.65 12.43 -8.00
C PHE A 18 20.66 11.14 -8.82
N GLY A 19 19.93 11.10 -9.93
CA GLY A 19 19.77 9.90 -10.75
C GLY A 19 18.72 8.93 -10.17
N THR A 20 18.27 8.00 -11.00
CA THR A 20 17.16 7.07 -10.67
C THR A 20 17.54 6.10 -9.56
N GLU A 21 18.75 5.54 -9.55
CA GLU A 21 19.18 4.54 -8.56
C GLU A 21 19.21 5.12 -7.13
N THR A 22 19.79 6.31 -6.97
CA THR A 22 19.87 6.96 -5.66
C THR A 22 18.49 7.36 -5.16
N VAL A 23 17.65 7.91 -6.04
CA VAL A 23 16.28 8.31 -5.68
C VAL A 23 15.43 7.09 -5.30
N ASP A 24 15.61 5.97 -5.96
CA ASP A 24 14.94 4.73 -5.61
C ASP A 24 15.33 4.21 -4.21
N GLN A 25 16.60 4.37 -3.82
CA GLN A 25 17.05 4.00 -2.47
C GLN A 25 16.48 4.91 -1.37
N ILE A 26 16.31 6.21 -1.65
CA ILE A 26 15.78 7.19 -0.69
C ILE A 26 14.29 7.51 -0.91
N TYR A 27 13.59 6.70 -1.74
CA TYR A 27 12.17 6.87 -2.06
C TYR A 27 11.26 7.03 -0.84
N PRO A 28 11.42 6.27 0.27
CA PRO A 28 10.63 6.49 1.48
C PRO A 28 10.76 7.89 2.05
N LEU A 29 11.95 8.47 1.98
CA LEU A 29 12.20 9.80 2.50
C LEU A 29 11.59 10.89 1.60
N ILE A 30 11.65 10.68 0.28
CA ILE A 30 11.17 11.68 -0.71
C ILE A 30 9.65 11.64 -0.87
N VAL A 31 9.04 10.47 -0.79
CA VAL A 31 7.61 10.30 -1.08
C VAL A 31 6.78 10.00 0.18
N HIS A 32 7.18 9.02 0.98
CA HIS A 32 6.38 8.57 2.12
C HIS A 32 6.49 9.51 3.31
N ALA A 33 7.67 10.07 3.60
CA ALA A 33 7.82 11.01 4.70
C ALA A 33 7.01 12.30 4.48
N PRO A 34 7.08 13.01 3.33
CA PRO A 34 6.23 14.16 3.09
C PRO A 34 4.73 13.83 3.14
N LEU A 35 4.33 12.64 2.62
CA LEU A 35 2.94 12.20 2.71
C LEU A 35 2.50 12.02 4.17
N LEU A 36 3.34 11.40 5.01
CA LEU A 36 3.10 11.27 6.44
C LEU A 36 2.95 12.63 7.11
N PHE A 37 3.86 13.58 6.81
CA PHE A 37 3.78 14.95 7.33
C PHE A 37 2.46 15.64 6.95
N VAL A 38 2.02 15.49 5.71
CA VAL A 38 0.73 16.03 5.26
C VAL A 38 -0.44 15.40 6.03
N LEU A 39 -0.44 14.08 6.22
CA LEU A 39 -1.50 13.39 6.95
C LEU A 39 -1.54 13.82 8.42
N VAL A 40 -0.39 13.91 9.08
CA VAL A 40 -0.31 14.22 10.51
C VAL A 40 -0.48 15.72 10.78
N LEU A 41 0.24 16.58 10.06
CA LEU A 41 0.26 18.03 10.36
C LEU A 41 -0.92 18.79 9.74
N HIS A 42 -1.31 18.41 8.52
CA HIS A 42 -2.39 19.12 7.82
C HIS A 42 -3.77 18.55 8.14
N TYR A 43 -3.91 17.22 8.05
CA TYR A 43 -5.18 16.54 8.33
C TYR A 43 -5.36 16.19 9.81
N LYS A 44 -4.32 16.40 10.64
CA LYS A 44 -4.32 16.13 12.09
C LYS A 44 -4.69 14.67 12.43
N PHE A 45 -4.36 13.73 11.54
CA PHE A 45 -4.54 12.31 11.83
C PHE A 45 -3.47 11.83 12.82
N ARG A 46 -3.79 10.77 13.56
CA ARG A 46 -2.83 10.10 14.45
C ARG A 46 -1.71 9.49 13.62
N ILE A 47 -0.49 9.45 14.15
CA ILE A 47 0.70 8.98 13.44
C ILE A 47 0.55 7.50 13.02
N LEU A 48 0.10 6.63 13.94
CA LEU A 48 0.00 5.20 13.70
C LEU A 48 -0.97 4.83 12.57
N PRO A 49 -2.23 5.31 12.54
CA PRO A 49 -3.12 5.10 11.41
C PRO A 49 -2.56 5.62 10.09
N SER A 50 -1.86 6.76 10.12
CA SER A 50 -1.26 7.36 8.92
C SER A 50 -0.14 6.48 8.36
N LEU A 51 0.73 5.94 9.20
CA LEU A 51 1.77 4.98 8.80
C LEU A 51 1.18 3.70 8.22
N ILE A 52 0.21 3.11 8.90
CA ILE A 52 -0.46 1.88 8.43
C ILE A 52 -1.12 2.11 7.08
N SER A 53 -1.75 3.27 6.88
CA SER A 53 -2.37 3.62 5.59
C SER A 53 -1.34 3.70 4.45
N ILE A 54 -0.16 4.28 4.71
CA ILE A 54 0.92 4.37 3.73
C ILE A 54 1.45 2.97 3.38
N PHE A 55 1.71 2.14 4.38
CA PHE A 55 2.21 0.78 4.16
C PHE A 55 1.18 -0.11 3.46
N THR A 56 -0.10 0.04 3.81
CA THR A 56 -1.20 -0.67 3.13
C THR A 56 -1.32 -0.23 1.67
N ALA A 57 -1.23 1.06 1.39
CA ALA A 57 -1.25 1.57 0.01
C ALA A 57 -0.05 1.03 -0.79
N TYR A 58 1.14 0.98 -0.20
CA TYR A 58 2.32 0.40 -0.81
C TYR A 58 2.12 -1.09 -1.14
N LEU A 59 1.61 -1.88 -0.19
CA LEU A 59 1.32 -3.30 -0.41
C LEU A 59 0.29 -3.50 -1.54
N CYS A 60 -0.76 -2.69 -1.59
CA CYS A 60 -1.77 -2.75 -2.65
C CYS A 60 -1.21 -2.43 -4.06
N CYS A 61 -0.17 -1.60 -4.15
CA CYS A 61 0.51 -1.32 -5.41
C CYS A 61 1.20 -2.55 -6.01
N GLN A 62 1.57 -3.55 -5.21
CA GLN A 62 2.22 -4.77 -5.70
C GLN A 62 1.31 -5.58 -6.61
N CYS A 63 0.01 -5.59 -6.34
CA CYS A 63 -0.97 -6.26 -7.21
C CYS A 63 -0.92 -5.70 -8.64
N SER A 64 -0.87 -4.38 -8.77
CA SER A 64 -0.78 -3.69 -10.06
C SER A 64 0.55 -3.94 -10.77
N ASN A 65 1.64 -3.96 -10.03
CA ASN A 65 2.97 -4.20 -10.57
C ASN A 65 3.07 -5.60 -11.18
N TRP A 66 2.63 -6.62 -10.44
CA TRP A 66 2.65 -8.01 -10.91
C TRP A 66 1.77 -8.27 -12.12
N MET A 67 0.59 -7.69 -12.14
CA MET A 67 -0.30 -7.80 -13.31
C MET A 67 0.30 -7.10 -14.53
N GLY A 68 1.01 -5.99 -14.34
CA GLY A 68 1.77 -5.33 -15.39
C GLY A 68 2.91 -6.22 -15.93
N LEU A 69 3.71 -6.81 -15.04
CA LEU A 69 4.79 -7.74 -15.42
C LEU A 69 4.25 -8.97 -16.16
N PHE A 70 3.13 -9.52 -15.71
CA PHE A 70 2.46 -10.62 -16.38
C PHE A 70 2.02 -10.24 -17.80
N ALA A 71 1.42 -9.04 -17.97
CA ALA A 71 1.03 -8.53 -19.28
C ALA A 71 2.26 -8.37 -20.21
N LEU A 72 3.38 -7.84 -19.69
CA LEU A 72 4.64 -7.73 -20.42
C LEU A 72 5.16 -9.11 -20.84
N PHE A 73 5.13 -10.07 -19.94
CA PHE A 73 5.58 -11.44 -20.22
C PHE A 73 4.77 -12.11 -21.33
N VAL A 74 3.44 -11.94 -21.34
CA VAL A 74 2.55 -12.54 -22.34
C VAL A 74 2.65 -11.85 -23.70
N THR A 75 2.74 -10.52 -23.71
CA THR A 75 2.66 -9.71 -24.94
C THR A 75 4.02 -9.36 -25.53
N GLY A 76 5.08 -9.34 -24.69
CA GLY A 76 6.41 -8.85 -25.05
C GLY A 76 6.48 -7.34 -25.30
N GLN A 77 5.42 -6.58 -25.00
CA GLN A 77 5.32 -5.15 -25.31
C GLN A 77 5.27 -4.30 -24.04
N GLU A 78 6.18 -3.34 -23.92
CA GLU A 78 6.27 -2.46 -22.74
C GLU A 78 5.01 -1.62 -22.49
N TRP A 79 4.33 -1.17 -23.54
CA TRP A 79 3.09 -0.40 -23.38
C TRP A 79 1.98 -1.21 -22.69
N CYS A 80 1.92 -2.53 -22.92
CA CYS A 80 0.96 -3.41 -22.23
C CYS A 80 1.20 -3.46 -20.73
N TYR A 81 2.46 -3.41 -20.28
CA TYR A 81 2.81 -3.28 -18.87
C TYR A 81 2.15 -2.05 -18.25
N TYR A 82 2.36 -0.88 -18.85
CA TYR A 82 1.83 0.37 -18.30
C TYR A 82 0.30 0.42 -18.32
N VAL A 83 -0.33 0.01 -19.41
CA VAL A 83 -1.78 0.00 -19.53
C VAL A 83 -2.41 -0.95 -18.51
N CYS A 84 -1.92 -2.18 -18.42
CA CYS A 84 -2.40 -3.16 -17.46
C CYS A 84 -2.22 -2.67 -16.02
N ARG A 85 -1.05 -2.13 -15.69
CA ARG A 85 -0.76 -1.54 -14.38
C ARG A 85 -1.74 -0.43 -14.01
N ILE A 86 -2.05 0.50 -14.93
CA ILE A 86 -3.01 1.57 -14.70
C ILE A 86 -4.42 1.01 -14.45
N LEU A 87 -4.88 0.09 -15.30
CA LEU A 87 -6.21 -0.50 -15.18
C LEU A 87 -6.39 -1.26 -13.86
N VAL A 88 -5.40 -2.07 -13.48
CA VAL A 88 -5.43 -2.82 -12.21
C VAL A 88 -5.38 -1.86 -11.02
N THR A 89 -4.56 -0.80 -11.08
CA THR A 89 -4.52 0.22 -10.02
C THR A 89 -5.89 0.87 -9.81
N ILE A 90 -6.57 1.24 -10.90
CA ILE A 90 -7.93 1.79 -10.83
C ILE A 90 -8.89 0.76 -10.24
N GLY A 91 -8.83 -0.50 -10.69
CA GLY A 91 -9.66 -1.57 -10.16
C GLY A 91 -9.47 -1.81 -8.66
N VAL A 92 -8.23 -1.92 -8.21
CA VAL A 92 -7.89 -2.05 -6.77
C VAL A 92 -8.39 -0.84 -5.98
N PHE A 93 -8.20 0.37 -6.51
CA PHE A 93 -8.68 1.59 -5.87
C PHE A 93 -10.20 1.62 -5.72
N VAL A 94 -10.95 1.23 -6.77
CA VAL A 94 -12.42 1.14 -6.72
C VAL A 94 -12.86 0.11 -5.68
N ILE A 95 -12.23 -1.07 -5.64
CA ILE A 95 -12.52 -2.10 -4.63
C ILE A 95 -12.26 -1.58 -3.22
N LEU A 96 -11.12 -0.95 -2.98
CA LEU A 96 -10.79 -0.37 -1.68
C LEU A 96 -11.78 0.72 -1.29
N CYS A 97 -12.14 1.63 -2.20
CA CYS A 97 -13.12 2.68 -1.93
C CYS A 97 -14.50 2.10 -1.60
N ARG A 98 -14.94 1.06 -2.29
CA ARG A 98 -16.28 0.51 -2.11
C ARG A 98 -16.42 -0.35 -0.85
N TYR A 99 -15.40 -1.15 -0.52
CA TYR A 99 -15.48 -2.14 0.55
C TYR A 99 -14.69 -1.76 1.81
N VAL A 100 -13.63 -0.99 1.67
CA VAL A 100 -12.72 -0.68 2.78
C VAL A 100 -12.90 0.74 3.31
N CYS A 101 -13.27 1.70 2.46
CA CYS A 101 -13.33 3.12 2.83
C CYS A 101 -14.37 3.40 3.93
N GLN A 102 -15.54 2.76 3.88
CA GLN A 102 -16.58 2.94 4.92
C GLN A 102 -16.15 2.40 6.29
N THR A 103 -15.33 1.37 6.28
CA THR A 103 -14.86 0.68 7.49
C THR A 103 -13.54 1.27 8.01
N THR A 104 -12.81 2.02 7.17
CA THR A 104 -11.55 2.70 7.58
C THR A 104 -11.81 3.76 8.66
N ALA A 105 -12.91 4.48 8.60
CA ALA A 105 -13.29 5.45 9.64
C ALA A 105 -13.46 4.75 11.00
N MET A 106 -14.07 3.58 11.02
CA MET A 106 -14.22 2.76 12.23
C MET A 106 -12.88 2.17 12.70
N LEU A 107 -12.00 1.78 11.76
CA LEU A 107 -10.65 1.31 12.08
C LEU A 107 -9.80 2.40 12.73
N PHE A 108 -9.87 3.63 12.23
CA PHE A 108 -9.14 4.75 12.82
C PHE A 108 -9.62 5.14 14.23
N ALA A 109 -10.86 4.76 14.58
CA ALA A 109 -11.40 4.91 15.94
C ALA A 109 -10.94 3.81 16.90
N LYS A 110 -10.32 2.72 16.38
CA LYS A 110 -9.85 1.59 17.21
C LYS A 110 -8.62 1.93 18.05
N THR A 111 -8.35 1.05 19.01
CA THR A 111 -7.17 1.14 19.86
C THR A 111 -5.89 0.91 19.05
N ASP A 112 -4.78 1.50 19.50
CA ASP A 112 -3.48 1.36 18.84
C ASP A 112 -3.03 -0.10 18.74
N ARG A 113 -3.43 -0.94 19.71
CA ARG A 113 -3.12 -2.38 19.70
C ARG A 113 -3.79 -3.11 18.53
N GLU A 114 -5.06 -2.85 18.28
CA GLU A 114 -5.80 -3.45 17.16
C GLU A 114 -5.26 -2.96 15.81
N LEU A 115 -4.93 -1.67 15.73
CA LEU A 115 -4.31 -1.07 14.56
C LEU A 115 -2.95 -1.69 14.25
N LEU A 116 -2.11 -1.95 15.26
CA LEU A 116 -0.83 -2.62 15.09
C LEU A 116 -0.99 -4.05 14.58
N ILE A 117 -1.98 -4.80 15.07
CA ILE A 117 -2.26 -6.16 14.59
C ILE A 117 -2.62 -6.12 13.11
N ILE A 118 -3.54 -5.24 12.71
CA ILE A 118 -3.98 -5.12 11.31
C ILE A 118 -2.86 -4.59 10.43
N GLY A 119 -2.08 -3.64 10.91
CA GLY A 119 -0.98 -3.00 10.17
C GLY A 119 0.33 -3.78 10.17
N SER A 120 0.46 -4.82 10.98
CA SER A 120 1.71 -5.58 11.11
C SER A 120 2.19 -6.19 9.80
N LEU A 121 1.29 -6.80 9.04
CA LEU A 121 1.64 -7.45 7.77
C LEU A 121 2.08 -6.43 6.69
N PRO A 122 1.34 -5.33 6.41
CA PRO A 122 1.84 -4.29 5.51
C PRO A 122 3.17 -3.68 5.95
N MET A 123 3.38 -3.49 7.25
CA MET A 123 4.60 -2.91 7.79
C MET A 123 5.80 -3.85 7.60
N VAL A 124 5.66 -5.12 7.96
CA VAL A 124 6.71 -6.14 7.78
C VAL A 124 7.01 -6.32 6.29
N TYR A 125 5.97 -6.40 5.46
CA TYR A 125 6.15 -6.49 4.02
C TYR A 125 6.92 -5.29 3.45
N TYR A 126 6.57 -4.07 3.85
CA TYR A 126 7.24 -2.86 3.39
C TYR A 126 8.74 -2.89 3.69
N ILE A 127 9.11 -3.26 4.91
CA ILE A 127 10.52 -3.35 5.33
C ILE A 127 11.24 -4.44 4.53
N PHE A 128 10.60 -5.62 4.39
CA PHE A 128 11.17 -6.75 3.66
C PHE A 128 11.36 -6.43 2.17
N ASP A 129 10.32 -5.94 1.50
CA ASP A 129 10.36 -5.60 0.09
C ASP A 129 11.39 -4.51 -0.21
N TYR A 130 11.43 -3.49 0.64
CA TYR A 130 12.40 -2.41 0.50
C TYR A 130 13.84 -2.91 0.69
N ALA A 131 14.09 -3.74 1.69
CA ALA A 131 15.40 -4.33 1.95
C ALA A 131 15.85 -5.24 0.80
N THR A 132 14.97 -6.07 0.26
CA THR A 132 15.30 -7.03 -0.79
C THR A 132 15.36 -6.43 -2.18
N THR A 133 14.56 -5.42 -2.50
CA THR A 133 14.51 -4.83 -3.84
C THR A 133 15.50 -3.68 -4.02
N LYS A 134 15.67 -2.83 -3.01
CA LYS A 134 16.51 -1.62 -3.10
C LYS A 134 17.95 -1.84 -2.64
N PHE A 135 18.16 -2.77 -1.72
CA PHE A 135 19.47 -3.18 -1.22
C PHE A 135 19.82 -4.62 -1.62
N SER A 136 19.34 -5.06 -2.75
CA SER A 136 19.46 -6.45 -3.22
C SER A 136 20.90 -6.92 -3.42
N SER A 137 21.83 -6.02 -3.70
CA SER A 137 23.27 -6.35 -3.79
C SER A 137 23.86 -6.84 -2.47
N LEU A 138 23.26 -6.47 -1.34
CA LEU A 138 23.71 -6.88 0.01
C LEU A 138 23.00 -8.14 0.50
N LEU A 139 21.73 -8.33 0.14
CA LEU A 139 20.88 -9.36 0.73
C LEU A 139 20.48 -10.47 -0.24
N TYR A 140 20.48 -10.20 -1.53
CA TYR A 140 19.97 -11.13 -2.54
C TYR A 140 20.68 -10.99 -3.88
N THR A 141 21.46 -12.00 -4.24
CA THR A 141 22.21 -12.06 -5.51
C THR A 141 21.48 -12.83 -6.63
N GLY A 142 20.30 -13.40 -6.35
CA GLY A 142 19.54 -14.23 -7.26
C GLY A 142 18.45 -13.50 -8.07
N ASN A 143 17.52 -14.27 -8.61
CA ASN A 143 16.43 -13.75 -9.43
C ASN A 143 15.42 -12.96 -8.56
N LYS A 144 15.19 -11.69 -8.90
CA LYS A 144 14.25 -10.80 -8.18
C LYS A 144 12.77 -11.21 -8.30
N ALA A 145 12.43 -12.13 -9.20
CA ALA A 145 11.06 -12.59 -9.39
C ALA A 145 10.45 -13.22 -8.12
N VAL A 146 11.26 -13.89 -7.31
CA VAL A 146 10.78 -14.54 -6.07
C VAL A 146 10.32 -13.52 -5.01
N PRO A 147 11.13 -12.50 -4.63
CA PRO A 147 10.67 -11.46 -3.71
C PRO A 147 9.44 -10.71 -4.21
N GLU A 148 9.38 -10.43 -5.51
CA GLU A 148 8.24 -9.74 -6.10
C GLU A 148 6.97 -10.60 -6.08
N PHE A 149 7.05 -11.91 -6.40
CA PHE A 149 5.92 -12.82 -6.29
C PHE A 149 5.41 -12.94 -4.86
N LEU A 150 6.31 -12.97 -3.88
CA LEU A 150 5.93 -12.98 -2.48
C LEU A 150 5.09 -11.74 -2.12
N GLY A 151 5.46 -10.56 -2.64
CA GLY A 151 4.70 -9.33 -2.48
C GLY A 151 3.27 -9.41 -2.98
N PHE A 152 3.09 -10.00 -4.17
CA PHE A 152 1.76 -10.22 -4.74
C PHE A 152 0.93 -11.19 -3.88
N ALA A 153 1.50 -12.32 -3.47
CA ALA A 153 0.83 -13.29 -2.62
C ALA A 153 0.43 -12.71 -1.26
N MET A 154 1.32 -11.93 -0.63
CA MET A 154 1.04 -11.23 0.62
C MET A 154 -0.06 -10.19 0.47
N CYS A 155 -0.09 -9.44 -0.65
CA CYS A 155 -1.16 -8.50 -0.94
C CYS A 155 -2.52 -9.18 -1.04
N LEU A 156 -2.63 -10.26 -1.81
CA LEU A 156 -3.88 -11.02 -1.93
C LEU A 156 -4.34 -11.57 -0.58
N THR A 157 -3.43 -12.19 0.19
CA THR A 157 -3.73 -12.71 1.53
C THR A 157 -4.22 -11.62 2.46
N TYR A 158 -3.59 -10.45 2.43
CA TYR A 158 -3.97 -9.32 3.26
C TYR A 158 -5.35 -8.75 2.87
N LEU A 159 -5.64 -8.63 1.58
CA LEU A 159 -6.96 -8.19 1.11
C LEU A 159 -8.06 -9.17 1.53
N LEU A 160 -7.83 -10.48 1.40
CA LEU A 160 -8.76 -11.50 1.88
C LEU A 160 -8.96 -11.42 3.40
N PHE A 161 -7.88 -11.26 4.16
CA PHE A 161 -7.95 -11.06 5.61
C PHE A 161 -8.79 -9.84 5.97
N LEU A 162 -8.58 -8.71 5.31
CA LEU A 162 -9.38 -7.51 5.53
C LEU A 162 -10.86 -7.74 5.23
N LEU A 163 -11.19 -8.39 4.11
CA LEU A 163 -12.58 -8.66 3.73
C LEU A 163 -13.29 -9.53 4.77
N VAL A 164 -12.63 -10.60 5.25
CA VAL A 164 -13.18 -11.48 6.28
C VAL A 164 -13.35 -10.74 7.60
N TYR A 165 -12.30 -10.01 8.03
CA TYR A 165 -12.31 -9.25 9.27
C TYR A 165 -13.45 -8.22 9.31
N PHE A 166 -13.67 -7.49 8.20
CA PHE A 166 -14.73 -6.49 8.11
C PHE A 166 -16.11 -7.12 8.12
N ARG A 167 -16.28 -8.24 7.43
CA ARG A 167 -17.55 -8.97 7.45
C ARG A 167 -17.91 -9.44 8.86
N GLU A 168 -16.94 -10.01 9.58
CA GLU A 168 -17.17 -10.44 10.97
C GLU A 168 -17.49 -9.27 11.90
N TYR A 169 -16.81 -8.14 11.72
CA TYR A 169 -17.05 -6.94 12.50
C TYR A 169 -18.44 -6.35 12.25
N GLU A 170 -18.89 -6.29 11.00
CA GLU A 170 -20.27 -5.85 10.69
C GLU A 170 -21.31 -6.78 11.29
N MET A 171 -21.07 -8.09 11.25
CA MET A 171 -21.99 -9.06 11.85
C MET A 171 -22.10 -8.90 13.37
N LYS A 172 -20.97 -8.69 14.06
CA LYS A 172 -20.96 -8.41 15.50
C LYS A 172 -21.72 -7.14 15.85
N ASN A 173 -21.46 -6.05 15.14
CA ASN A 173 -22.15 -4.78 15.37
C ASN A 173 -23.68 -4.91 15.17
N LYS A 174 -24.11 -5.64 14.15
CA LYS A 174 -25.53 -5.89 13.93
C LYS A 174 -26.13 -6.73 15.08
N ALA A 175 -25.42 -7.78 15.53
CA ALA A 175 -25.86 -8.60 16.63
C ALA A 175 -25.99 -7.79 17.95
N GLU A 176 -25.03 -6.93 18.25
CA GLU A 176 -25.07 -6.03 19.42
C GLU A 176 -26.24 -5.03 19.33
N GLN A 177 -26.50 -4.48 18.14
CA GLN A 177 -27.66 -3.60 17.92
C GLN A 177 -28.98 -4.34 18.15
N TYR A 178 -29.15 -5.58 17.69
CA TYR A 178 -30.33 -6.38 17.92
C TYR A 178 -30.53 -6.71 19.40
N LEU A 179 -29.43 -7.01 20.13
CA LEU A 179 -29.49 -7.27 21.57
C LEU A 179 -29.87 -6.04 22.39
N SER A 180 -29.52 -4.86 21.93
CA SER A 180 -29.86 -3.59 22.61
C SER A 180 -31.31 -3.15 22.40
N LEU A 181 -32.04 -3.78 21.47
CA LEU A 181 -33.46 -3.50 21.17
C LEU A 181 -34.43 -4.43 21.90
N ILE A 182 -33.91 -5.47 22.54
CA ILE A 182 -34.69 -6.44 23.38
C ILE A 182 -34.53 -6.06 24.84
#